data_b4df87828ce8effbff091573ad1991b5
#
_entry.id   b4df87828ce8effbff091573ad1991b5
#
_cell.length_a   1.000
_cell.length_b   1.000
_cell.length_c   1.000
_cell.angle_alpha   90.00
_cell.angle_beta   90.00
_cell.angle_gamma   90.00
#
_symmetry.space_group_name_H-M   'P 1'
#
loop_
_entity.id
_entity.type
_entity.pdbx_description
1 polymer ?
#
loop_
_entity_poly.entity_id
_entity_poly.type
_entity_poly.pdbx_seq_one_letter_code
_entity_poly.pdbx_strand_id
1 'polypeptide(L)'
;LNGLLSARHFDMQGIVNGIDYNTYNPQTDTKIYTNYGPDNFRKKKYMNKEKLQEELGLAVDRKKYMIGLISRLTDQKGLDLINAVMDGLVDDYTQLVVIGTGEPQYENMFRHYAWKYPDRVSANICYSDDLAHKLYAAADAFLMPSRFEPCGLTQLISFRYGTVPIVRETGGLKDTVQPVSYTHLRAHE
;
A
#
# COMPACT_ATOMS: atom_id res chain seq x y z
N LEU A 1 -6.81 -30.93 2.63
CA LEU A 1 -7.61 -30.30 1.55
C LEU A 1 -6.89 -30.25 0.20
N ASN A 2 -5.55 -30.04 0.18
CA ASN A 2 -4.81 -29.88 -1.08
C ASN A 2 -5.04 -31.02 -2.07
N GLY A 3 -4.90 -32.28 -1.64
CA GLY A 3 -5.11 -33.45 -2.51
C GLY A 3 -6.53 -33.54 -3.09
N LEU A 4 -7.56 -33.20 -2.27
CA LEU A 4 -8.95 -33.16 -2.73
C LEU A 4 -9.19 -32.07 -3.78
N LEU A 5 -8.66 -30.87 -3.53
CA LEU A 5 -8.77 -29.74 -4.45
C LEU A 5 -8.01 -30.02 -5.76
N SER A 6 -6.81 -30.60 -5.67
CA SER A 6 -6.03 -30.99 -6.84
C SER A 6 -6.74 -32.05 -7.69
N ALA A 7 -7.40 -33.03 -7.05
CA ALA A 7 -8.16 -34.08 -7.76
C ALA A 7 -9.41 -33.50 -8.48
N ARG A 8 -9.94 -32.38 -8.03
CA ARG A 8 -11.13 -31.74 -8.60
C ARG A 8 -10.86 -30.41 -9.29
N HIS A 9 -9.62 -30.13 -9.68
CA HIS A 9 -9.26 -28.82 -10.26
C HIS A 9 -10.04 -28.48 -11.54
N PHE A 10 -10.46 -29.48 -12.31
CA PHE A 10 -11.29 -29.29 -13.50
C PHE A 10 -12.71 -28.84 -13.21
N ASP A 11 -13.22 -29.10 -11.98
CA ASP A 11 -14.56 -28.71 -11.53
C ASP A 11 -14.55 -27.36 -10.81
N MET A 12 -13.38 -26.67 -10.73
CA MET A 12 -13.20 -25.44 -9.94
C MET A 12 -12.98 -24.25 -10.84
N GLN A 13 -13.62 -23.14 -10.48
CA GLN A 13 -13.37 -21.84 -11.07
C GLN A 13 -13.00 -20.82 -9.99
N GLY A 14 -11.91 -20.11 -10.19
CA GLY A 14 -11.49 -18.99 -9.33
C GLY A 14 -12.15 -17.67 -9.78
N ILE A 15 -12.67 -16.92 -8.81
CA ILE A 15 -13.23 -15.58 -9.04
C ILE A 15 -12.48 -14.60 -8.14
N VAL A 16 -11.77 -13.66 -8.75
CA VAL A 16 -11.05 -12.60 -8.02
C VAL A 16 -12.06 -11.58 -7.47
N ASN A 17 -11.85 -11.12 -6.23
CA ASN A 17 -12.69 -10.11 -5.62
C ASN A 17 -12.60 -8.78 -6.39
N GLY A 18 -13.70 -8.03 -6.44
CA GLY A 18 -13.73 -6.62 -6.80
C GLY A 18 -13.64 -5.72 -5.58
N ILE A 19 -13.70 -4.42 -5.81
CA ILE A 19 -13.83 -3.39 -4.77
C ILE A 19 -15.14 -2.61 -4.95
N ASP A 20 -15.68 -2.08 -3.85
CA ASP A 20 -16.83 -1.18 -3.91
C ASP A 20 -16.40 0.21 -4.39
N TYR A 21 -16.80 0.58 -5.60
CA TYR A 21 -16.50 1.88 -6.20
C TYR A 21 -17.28 3.06 -5.58
N ASN A 22 -18.28 2.80 -4.75
CA ASN A 22 -18.94 3.87 -4.00
C ASN A 22 -18.13 4.25 -2.77
N THR A 23 -17.64 3.23 -2.04
CA THR A 23 -16.78 3.41 -0.86
C THR A 23 -15.39 3.92 -1.25
N TYR A 24 -14.76 3.30 -2.28
CA TYR A 24 -13.40 3.64 -2.71
C TYR A 24 -13.41 4.50 -3.98
N ASN A 25 -13.77 5.78 -3.82
CA ASN A 25 -13.82 6.73 -4.94
C ASN A 25 -13.16 8.07 -4.57
N PRO A 26 -11.95 8.37 -5.07
CA PRO A 26 -11.26 9.61 -4.74
C PRO A 26 -12.01 10.89 -5.13
N GLN A 27 -13.02 10.82 -6.00
CA GLN A 27 -13.85 11.98 -6.35
C GLN A 27 -14.89 12.32 -5.28
N THR A 28 -15.37 11.34 -4.51
CA THR A 28 -16.48 11.51 -3.56
C THR A 28 -16.15 11.05 -2.14
N ASP A 29 -14.97 10.51 -1.92
CA ASP A 29 -14.51 10.01 -0.63
C ASP A 29 -14.41 11.16 0.40
N THR A 30 -15.23 11.08 1.44
CA THR A 30 -15.28 12.11 2.51
C THR A 30 -14.18 11.98 3.55
N LYS A 31 -13.38 10.91 3.51
CA LYS A 31 -12.30 10.61 4.46
C LYS A 31 -10.96 11.19 4.05
N ILE A 32 -10.79 11.57 2.78
CA ILE A 32 -9.55 12.16 2.28
C ILE A 32 -9.56 13.69 2.41
N TYR A 33 -8.39 14.31 2.46
CA TYR A 33 -8.31 15.77 2.67
C TYR A 33 -8.78 16.57 1.46
N THR A 34 -8.58 16.05 0.25
CA THR A 34 -8.96 16.71 -0.99
C THR A 34 -9.36 15.69 -2.03
N ASN A 35 -10.59 15.80 -2.53
CA ASN A 35 -11.11 14.94 -3.59
C ASN A 35 -10.45 15.25 -4.95
N TYR A 36 -10.29 14.21 -5.78
CA TYR A 36 -9.67 14.33 -7.09
C TYR A 36 -10.20 13.32 -8.09
N GLY A 37 -10.09 13.68 -9.36
CA GLY A 37 -10.38 12.83 -10.51
C GLY A 37 -9.21 12.78 -11.50
N PRO A 38 -9.39 12.15 -12.67
CA PRO A 38 -8.33 11.98 -13.67
C PRO A 38 -7.64 13.29 -14.10
N ASP A 39 -8.40 14.38 -14.20
CA ASP A 39 -7.90 15.65 -14.73
C ASP A 39 -7.00 16.42 -13.76
N ASN A 40 -7.08 16.13 -12.45
CA ASN A 40 -6.38 16.93 -11.43
C ASN A 40 -5.64 16.08 -10.39
N PHE A 41 -5.58 14.75 -10.56
CA PHE A 41 -5.04 13.83 -9.55
C PHE A 41 -3.61 14.16 -9.14
N ARG A 42 -2.72 14.52 -10.06
CA ARG A 42 -1.31 14.82 -9.74
C ARG A 42 -1.20 15.91 -8.68
N LYS A 43 -1.86 17.06 -8.91
CA LYS A 43 -1.85 18.20 -7.98
C LYS A 43 -2.52 17.85 -6.65
N LYS A 44 -3.67 17.18 -6.71
CA LYS A 44 -4.48 16.89 -5.54
C LYS A 44 -3.90 15.77 -4.67
N LYS A 45 -3.21 14.78 -5.25
CA LYS A 45 -2.46 13.78 -4.48
C LYS A 45 -1.34 14.43 -3.68
N TYR A 46 -0.62 15.41 -4.22
CA TYR A 46 0.38 16.15 -3.45
C TYR A 46 -0.24 16.90 -2.25
N MET A 47 -1.43 17.48 -2.41
CA MET A 47 -2.14 18.12 -1.30
C MET A 47 -2.53 17.11 -0.21
N ASN A 48 -3.01 15.92 -0.61
CA ASN A 48 -3.30 14.83 0.34
C ASN A 48 -2.02 14.37 1.06
N LYS A 49 -0.89 14.26 0.33
CA LYS A 49 0.40 13.86 0.89
C LYS A 49 0.90 14.87 1.93
N GLU A 50 0.93 16.15 1.60
CA GLU A 50 1.37 17.21 2.51
C GLU A 50 0.53 17.22 3.79
N LYS A 51 -0.80 17.08 3.67
CA LYS A 51 -1.70 16.99 4.82
C LYS A 51 -1.49 15.75 5.68
N LEU A 52 -1.23 14.61 5.06
CA LEU A 52 -0.93 13.38 5.79
C LEU A 52 0.44 13.47 6.48
N GLN A 53 1.43 14.07 5.84
CA GLN A 53 2.74 14.33 6.46
C GLN A 53 2.59 15.20 7.72
N GLU A 54 1.81 16.30 7.64
CA GLU A 54 1.50 17.17 8.79
C GLU A 54 0.82 16.37 9.92
N GLU A 55 -0.24 15.59 9.62
CA GLU A 55 -0.99 14.82 10.61
C GLU A 55 -0.12 13.77 11.31
N LEU A 56 0.82 13.14 10.58
CA LEU A 56 1.67 12.07 11.10
C LEU A 56 3.02 12.56 11.67
N GLY A 57 3.29 13.86 11.66
CA GLY A 57 4.55 14.43 12.14
C GLY A 57 5.77 14.10 11.28
N LEU A 58 5.57 13.77 10.00
CA LEU A 58 6.63 13.52 9.05
C LEU A 58 7.17 14.86 8.48
N ALA A 59 8.37 14.84 7.90
CA ALA A 59 8.88 15.98 7.16
C ALA A 59 7.95 16.31 5.98
N VAL A 60 7.40 17.54 5.97
CA VAL A 60 6.45 17.98 4.95
C VAL A 60 7.19 18.38 3.69
N ASP A 61 7.15 17.52 2.71
CA ASP A 61 7.71 17.75 1.38
C ASP A 61 7.01 16.87 0.35
N ARG A 62 6.27 17.47 -0.58
CA ARG A 62 5.58 16.75 -1.67
C ARG A 62 6.52 15.97 -2.60
N LYS A 63 7.82 16.31 -2.64
CA LYS A 63 8.81 15.62 -3.47
C LYS A 63 9.31 14.30 -2.85
N LYS A 64 9.13 14.12 -1.55
CA LYS A 64 9.46 12.85 -0.91
C LYS A 64 8.55 11.74 -1.44
N TYR A 65 9.14 10.60 -1.74
CA TYR A 65 8.40 9.42 -2.21
C TYR A 65 7.76 8.71 -1.03
N MET A 66 6.45 8.76 -0.93
CA MET A 66 5.71 8.15 0.18
C MET A 66 5.28 6.73 -0.17
N ILE A 67 5.77 5.77 0.61
CA ILE A 67 5.38 4.36 0.53
C ILE A 67 4.38 4.06 1.64
N GLY A 68 3.22 3.51 1.28
CA GLY A 68 2.19 3.04 2.20
C GLY A 68 2.29 1.52 2.42
N LEU A 69 2.00 1.08 3.65
CA LEU A 69 1.79 -0.31 3.99
C LEU A 69 0.57 -0.42 4.90
N ILE A 70 -0.47 -1.12 4.44
CA ILE A 70 -1.69 -1.41 5.21
C ILE A 70 -1.88 -2.90 5.25
N SER A 71 -1.70 -3.52 6.41
CA SER A 71 -1.90 -4.97 6.55
C SER A 71 -2.02 -5.43 8.00
N ARG A 72 -2.45 -6.66 8.18
CA ARG A 72 -2.14 -7.38 9.43
C ARG A 72 -0.62 -7.59 9.50
N LEU A 73 -0.02 -7.30 10.64
CA LEU A 73 1.43 -7.42 10.83
C LEU A 73 1.80 -8.85 11.23
N THR A 74 1.86 -9.74 10.24
CA THR A 74 2.12 -11.18 10.41
C THR A 74 3.18 -11.67 9.41
N ASP A 75 3.77 -12.84 9.68
CA ASP A 75 4.74 -13.50 8.80
C ASP A 75 4.25 -13.65 7.36
N GLN A 76 2.97 -13.93 7.18
CA GLN A 76 2.35 -14.06 5.86
C GLN A 76 2.59 -12.84 4.97
N LYS A 77 2.72 -11.65 5.58
CA LYS A 77 2.85 -10.38 4.84
C LYS A 77 4.27 -10.04 4.42
N GLY A 78 5.25 -10.92 4.71
CA GLY A 78 6.64 -10.76 4.25
C GLY A 78 7.36 -9.57 4.87
N LEU A 79 7.00 -9.23 6.11
CA LEU A 79 7.53 -8.06 6.81
C LEU A 79 9.01 -8.22 7.19
N ASP A 80 9.50 -9.44 7.27
CA ASP A 80 10.92 -9.79 7.40
C ASP A 80 11.76 -9.27 6.22
N LEU A 81 11.20 -9.28 5.01
CA LEU A 81 11.86 -8.71 3.82
C LEU A 81 11.99 -7.19 3.95
N ILE A 82 10.96 -6.52 4.49
CA ILE A 82 11.03 -5.07 4.76
C ILE A 82 12.09 -4.79 5.80
N ASN A 83 12.12 -5.56 6.89
CA ASN A 83 13.12 -5.40 7.94
C ASN A 83 14.56 -5.50 7.38
N ALA A 84 14.81 -6.46 6.49
CA ALA A 84 16.12 -6.69 5.91
C ALA A 84 16.65 -5.53 5.03
N VAL A 85 15.73 -4.71 4.46
CA VAL A 85 16.10 -3.61 3.56
C VAL A 85 15.79 -2.22 4.11
N MET A 86 15.29 -2.14 5.34
CA MET A 86 14.68 -0.92 5.88
C MET A 86 15.63 0.28 5.88
N ASP A 87 16.88 0.09 6.28
CA ASP A 87 17.89 1.16 6.33
C ASP A 87 18.30 1.67 4.93
N GLY A 88 18.10 0.85 3.90
CA GLY A 88 18.30 1.26 2.50
C GLY A 88 17.02 1.76 1.83
N LEU A 89 15.84 1.39 2.35
CA LEU A 89 14.56 1.82 1.82
C LEU A 89 14.21 3.25 2.26
N VAL A 90 14.56 3.60 3.49
CA VAL A 90 14.22 4.89 4.12
C VAL A 90 15.42 5.83 4.06
N ASP A 91 15.61 6.47 2.93
CA ASP A 91 16.62 7.51 2.70
C ASP A 91 16.06 8.93 2.88
N ASP A 92 16.81 9.95 2.46
CA ASP A 92 16.39 11.36 2.56
C ASP A 92 15.25 11.71 1.61
N TYR A 93 14.93 10.86 0.65
CA TYR A 93 13.88 11.09 -0.36
C TYR A 93 12.64 10.23 -0.13
N THR A 94 12.70 9.23 0.75
CA THR A 94 11.65 8.23 0.93
C THR A 94 11.04 8.32 2.32
N GLN A 95 9.72 8.20 2.39
CA GLN A 95 8.96 8.07 3.63
C GLN A 95 8.17 6.77 3.62
N LEU A 96 8.06 6.12 4.79
CA LEU A 96 7.25 4.92 4.98
C LEU A 96 6.14 5.19 6.01
N VAL A 97 4.90 4.93 5.61
CA VAL A 97 3.74 4.99 6.52
C VAL A 97 3.15 3.59 6.66
N VAL A 98 3.12 3.09 7.88
CA VAL A 98 2.59 1.75 8.20
C VAL A 98 1.31 1.88 9.02
N ILE A 99 0.28 1.15 8.63
CA ILE A 99 -1.00 1.03 9.37
C ILE A 99 -1.31 -0.45 9.55
N GLY A 100 -1.49 -0.88 10.77
CA GLY A 100 -1.90 -2.26 11.07
C GLY A 100 -1.55 -2.72 12.46
N THR A 101 -2.08 -3.87 12.83
CA THR A 101 -1.80 -4.57 14.10
C THR A 101 -1.48 -6.03 13.81
N GLY A 102 -0.81 -6.70 14.73
CA GLY A 102 -0.53 -8.12 14.59
C GLY A 102 0.45 -8.68 15.60
N GLU A 103 1.49 -9.35 15.12
CA GLU A 103 2.48 -9.98 15.98
C GLU A 103 3.40 -8.95 16.64
N PRO A 104 3.66 -9.04 17.95
CA PRO A 104 4.45 -8.06 18.69
C PRO A 104 5.84 -7.80 18.10
N GLN A 105 6.45 -8.80 17.49
CA GLN A 105 7.76 -8.65 16.84
C GLN A 105 7.72 -7.62 15.71
N TYR A 106 6.69 -7.63 14.86
CA TYR A 106 6.56 -6.69 13.74
C TYR A 106 6.07 -5.31 14.20
N GLU A 107 5.16 -5.27 15.18
CA GLU A 107 4.75 -4.00 15.78
C GLU A 107 5.95 -3.27 16.40
N ASN A 108 6.78 -3.97 17.18
CA ASN A 108 7.97 -3.40 17.80
C ASN A 108 9.03 -3.01 16.77
N MET A 109 9.19 -3.80 15.71
CA MET A 109 10.07 -3.48 14.60
C MET A 109 9.70 -2.12 13.98
N PHE A 110 8.42 -1.90 13.63
CA PHE A 110 7.99 -0.62 13.04
C PHE A 110 8.05 0.55 14.03
N ARG A 111 7.73 0.32 15.32
CA ARG A 111 7.93 1.35 16.37
C ARG A 111 9.42 1.74 16.50
N HIS A 112 10.33 0.77 16.42
CA HIS A 112 11.78 1.03 16.43
C HIS A 112 12.19 1.90 15.24
N TYR A 113 11.75 1.59 14.03
CA TYR A 113 12.08 2.39 12.84
C TYR A 113 11.44 3.78 12.86
N ALA A 114 10.24 3.94 13.38
CA ALA A 114 9.63 5.25 13.61
C ALA A 114 10.41 6.09 14.63
N TRP A 115 10.95 5.47 15.68
CA TRP A 115 11.85 6.12 16.61
C TRP A 115 13.20 6.47 15.97
N LYS A 116 13.78 5.57 15.15
CA LYS A 116 15.07 5.77 14.48
C LYS A 116 15.01 6.85 13.39
N TYR A 117 13.89 6.95 12.69
CA TYR A 117 13.67 7.87 11.57
C TYR A 117 12.37 8.67 11.74
N PRO A 118 12.25 9.53 12.76
CA PRO A 118 10.96 10.13 13.16
C PRO A 118 10.33 11.06 12.11
N ASP A 119 11.12 11.63 11.21
CA ASP A 119 10.66 12.49 10.11
C ASP A 119 10.39 11.74 8.80
N ARG A 120 10.67 10.42 8.76
CA ARG A 120 10.60 9.58 7.56
C ARG A 120 9.74 8.33 7.72
N VAL A 121 9.57 7.83 8.94
CA VAL A 121 8.76 6.62 9.22
C VAL A 121 7.66 6.93 10.21
N SER A 122 6.42 6.59 9.85
CA SER A 122 5.27 6.65 10.76
C SER A 122 4.69 5.25 10.95
N ALA A 123 4.70 4.75 12.18
CA ALA A 123 4.16 3.44 12.55
C ALA A 123 2.84 3.61 13.32
N ASN A 124 1.74 3.45 12.63
CA ASN A 124 0.39 3.54 13.18
C ASN A 124 -0.11 2.13 13.52
N ILE A 125 0.19 1.69 14.75
CA ILE A 125 -0.18 0.35 15.22
C ILE A 125 -1.63 0.38 15.70
N CYS A 126 -2.52 0.43 14.72
CA CYS A 126 -3.97 0.48 14.95
C CYS A 126 -4.74 -0.04 13.73
N TYR A 127 -6.02 -0.29 13.92
CA TYR A 127 -6.98 -0.39 12.82
C TYR A 127 -7.67 0.97 12.66
N SER A 128 -7.48 1.61 11.51
CA SER A 128 -8.12 2.90 11.20
C SER A 128 -8.48 2.97 9.73
N ASP A 129 -9.77 2.90 9.47
CA ASP A 129 -10.30 2.99 8.11
C ASP A 129 -10.11 4.41 7.53
N ASP A 130 -10.30 5.45 8.34
CA ASP A 130 -10.10 6.83 7.91
C ASP A 130 -8.64 7.10 7.51
N LEU A 131 -7.68 6.63 8.33
CA LEU A 131 -6.26 6.79 8.03
C LEU A 131 -5.86 5.96 6.80
N ALA A 132 -6.48 4.79 6.59
CA ALA A 132 -6.26 3.98 5.40
C ALA A 132 -6.68 4.72 4.12
N HIS A 133 -7.85 5.35 4.10
CA HIS A 133 -8.31 6.17 2.96
C HIS A 133 -7.37 7.35 2.68
N LYS A 134 -6.95 8.07 3.73
CA LYS A 134 -5.95 9.15 3.61
C LYS A 134 -4.65 8.66 3.00
N LEU A 135 -4.15 7.49 3.45
CA LEU A 135 -2.92 6.92 2.95
C LEU A 135 -3.05 6.46 1.49
N TYR A 136 -4.17 5.85 1.07
CA TYR A 136 -4.43 5.55 -0.34
C TYR A 136 -4.38 6.81 -1.22
N ALA A 137 -4.94 7.92 -0.73
CA ALA A 137 -4.96 9.18 -1.47
C ALA A 137 -3.61 9.90 -1.51
N ALA A 138 -2.76 9.71 -0.50
CA ALA A 138 -1.49 10.43 -0.32
C ALA A 138 -0.28 9.70 -0.88
N ALA A 139 -0.21 8.39 -0.74
CA ALA A 139 0.98 7.60 -1.09
C ALA A 139 1.27 7.60 -2.60
N ASP A 140 2.55 7.49 -2.95
CA ASP A 140 3.01 7.28 -4.32
C ASP A 140 2.97 5.78 -4.66
N ALA A 141 3.35 4.94 -3.69
CA ALA A 141 3.29 3.49 -3.84
C ALA A 141 2.75 2.79 -2.60
N PHE A 142 2.24 1.56 -2.79
CA PHE A 142 1.89 0.63 -1.73
C PHE A 142 2.77 -0.62 -1.77
N LEU A 143 3.37 -0.97 -0.64
CA LEU A 143 4.27 -2.11 -0.51
C LEU A 143 3.53 -3.33 0.02
N MET A 144 3.52 -4.41 -0.74
CA MET A 144 2.83 -5.66 -0.43
C MET A 144 3.73 -6.88 -0.73
N PRO A 145 4.77 -7.16 0.08
CA PRO A 145 5.72 -8.24 -0.16
C PRO A 145 5.22 -9.60 0.34
N SER A 146 3.91 -9.83 0.38
CA SER A 146 3.26 -11.00 0.94
C SER A 146 3.86 -12.31 0.41
N ARG A 147 4.10 -13.28 1.29
CA ARG A 147 4.57 -14.62 0.93
C ARG A 147 3.50 -15.38 0.14
N PHE A 148 2.26 -15.17 0.53
CA PHE A 148 1.09 -15.59 -0.24
C PHE A 148 -0.08 -14.64 0.00
N GLU A 149 -0.88 -14.39 -1.05
CA GLU A 149 -2.05 -13.51 -1.00
C GLU A 149 -3.11 -14.10 -1.93
N PRO A 150 -4.21 -14.66 -1.41
CA PRO A 150 -5.22 -15.32 -2.25
C PRO A 150 -5.86 -14.39 -3.28
N CYS A 151 -6.13 -13.16 -2.89
CA CYS A 151 -6.69 -12.12 -3.77
C CYS A 151 -5.96 -10.79 -3.57
N GLY A 152 -5.99 -10.25 -2.33
CA GLY A 152 -5.62 -8.90 -1.99
C GLY A 152 -6.68 -7.88 -2.43
N LEU A 153 -6.95 -6.90 -1.57
CA LEU A 153 -7.81 -5.75 -1.91
C LEU A 153 -7.02 -4.45 -1.97
N THR A 154 -5.96 -4.35 -1.16
CA THR A 154 -5.13 -3.14 -1.05
C THR A 154 -4.57 -2.70 -2.41
N GLN A 155 -4.08 -3.62 -3.26
CA GLN A 155 -3.59 -3.26 -4.59
C GLN A 155 -4.70 -2.76 -5.52
N LEU A 156 -5.91 -3.33 -5.43
CA LEU A 156 -7.04 -2.88 -6.23
C LEU A 156 -7.50 -1.48 -5.81
N ILE A 157 -7.56 -1.25 -4.50
CA ILE A 157 -7.88 0.06 -3.94
C ILE A 157 -6.79 1.08 -4.29
N SER A 158 -5.51 0.72 -4.16
CA SER A 158 -4.41 1.64 -4.51
C SER A 158 -4.44 2.05 -5.97
N PHE A 159 -4.72 1.16 -6.91
CA PHE A 159 -4.95 1.54 -8.31
C PHE A 159 -6.09 2.55 -8.46
N ARG A 160 -7.20 2.35 -7.74
CA ARG A 160 -8.35 3.27 -7.79
C ARG A 160 -7.99 4.68 -7.34
N TYR A 161 -7.05 4.82 -6.40
CA TYR A 161 -6.54 6.11 -5.90
C TYR A 161 -5.31 6.62 -6.67
N GLY A 162 -4.89 5.95 -7.76
CA GLY A 162 -3.72 6.33 -8.54
C GLY A 162 -2.40 6.15 -7.78
N THR A 163 -2.34 5.15 -6.91
CA THR A 163 -1.16 4.76 -6.14
C THR A 163 -0.62 3.44 -6.68
N VAL A 164 0.67 3.36 -6.94
CA VAL A 164 1.29 2.19 -7.62
C VAL A 164 1.56 1.07 -6.62
N PRO A 165 0.98 -0.14 -6.76
CA PRO A 165 1.31 -1.25 -5.89
C PRO A 165 2.68 -1.87 -6.27
N ILE A 166 3.53 -2.06 -5.25
CA ILE A 166 4.78 -2.83 -5.33
C ILE A 166 4.52 -4.16 -4.65
N VAL A 167 4.44 -5.22 -5.43
CA VAL A 167 3.97 -6.52 -4.95
C VAL A 167 4.99 -7.63 -5.20
N ARG A 168 4.94 -8.68 -4.39
CA ARG A 168 5.57 -9.96 -4.73
C ARG A 168 4.67 -10.72 -5.70
N GLU A 169 5.24 -11.36 -6.71
CA GLU A 169 4.54 -12.17 -7.71
C GLU A 169 3.99 -13.46 -7.09
N THR A 170 2.83 -13.39 -6.44
CA THR A 170 2.19 -14.52 -5.77
C THR A 170 0.67 -14.39 -5.77
N GLY A 171 -0.05 -15.51 -5.98
CA GLY A 171 -1.51 -15.59 -5.91
C GLY A 171 -2.24 -14.45 -6.63
N GLY A 172 -3.24 -13.88 -5.99
CA GLY A 172 -4.04 -12.79 -6.56
C GLY A 172 -3.26 -11.50 -6.83
N LEU A 173 -2.10 -11.29 -6.22
CA LEU A 173 -1.23 -10.15 -6.58
C LEU A 173 -0.66 -10.33 -7.99
N LYS A 174 -0.20 -11.54 -8.32
CA LYS A 174 0.24 -11.88 -9.68
C LYS A 174 -0.86 -11.73 -10.72
N ASP A 175 -2.09 -12.10 -10.36
CA ASP A 175 -3.24 -12.07 -11.27
C ASP A 175 -3.73 -10.65 -11.55
N THR A 176 -3.53 -9.72 -10.61
CA THR A 176 -4.11 -8.37 -10.65
C THR A 176 -3.09 -7.26 -10.93
N VAL A 177 -1.80 -7.51 -10.71
CA VAL A 177 -0.73 -6.54 -10.93
C VAL A 177 0.17 -7.05 -12.05
N GLN A 178 0.05 -6.44 -13.23
CA GLN A 178 0.93 -6.75 -14.35
C GLN A 178 2.23 -5.95 -14.25
N PRO A 179 3.42 -6.59 -14.43
CA PRO A 179 4.66 -5.85 -14.45
C PRO A 179 4.66 -4.85 -15.61
N VAL A 180 4.93 -3.58 -15.33
CA VAL A 180 5.13 -2.58 -16.37
C VAL A 180 6.59 -2.63 -16.77
N SER A 181 6.87 -3.08 -18.00
CA SER A 181 8.23 -3.04 -18.53
C SER A 181 8.64 -1.58 -18.80
N TYR A 182 9.92 -1.28 -18.68
CA TYR A 182 10.47 0.05 -18.98
C TYR A 182 10.11 0.58 -20.37
N THR A 183 9.91 -0.31 -21.34
CA THR A 183 9.47 0.01 -22.70
C THR A 183 8.01 0.49 -22.77
N HIS A 184 7.13 0.06 -21.88
CA HIS A 184 5.74 0.53 -21.82
C HIS A 184 5.62 1.96 -21.25
N LEU A 185 6.50 2.36 -20.34
CA LEU A 185 6.53 3.72 -19.81
C LEU A 185 6.92 4.76 -20.88
N ARG A 186 7.72 4.37 -21.87
CA ARG A 186 8.10 5.25 -23.01
C ARG A 186 7.04 5.36 -24.09
N ALA A 187 6.10 4.42 -24.17
CA ALA A 187 5.04 4.43 -25.18
C ALA A 187 3.89 5.39 -24.82
N HIS A 188 3.90 5.97 -23.63
CA HIS A 188 2.87 6.90 -23.12
C HIS A 188 3.42 8.32 -22.86
N GLU A 189 4.67 8.61 -23.20
CA GLU A 189 5.22 9.95 -23.32
C GLU A 189 5.02 10.48 -24.76
#